data_a2b05e3009faa736441ba2c9a1ea2753
#
_entry.id   a2b05e3009faa736441ba2c9a1ea2753
#
_cell.length_a   1.000
_cell.length_b   1.000
_cell.length_c   1.000
_cell.angle_alpha   90.00
_cell.angle_beta   90.00
_cell.angle_gamma   90.00
#
_symmetry.space_group_name_H-M   'P 1'
#
loop_
_entity.id
_entity.type
_entity.pdbx_description
1 polymer ?
#
loop_
_entity_poly.entity_id
_entity_poly.type
_entity_poly.pdbx_seq_one_letter_code
_entity_poly.pdbx_strand_id
1 'polypeptide(L)'
;MTQIKDAIKIFEASHPGCQAVFIFDQSSAHASLPPDALRAFEMNKSDGGKQRKQRDTVIPMSNPDPRFRGHPQKMTTVSGEAKGLKAVLEERGFNIKGLKAKCSLVCPFESQKCCLARLLSQQEDFVNQESILETLIKEAGHKCLFLPKFHCELNPIEMVSLHNYILTPSHVSTT
;
A
#
# COMPACT_ATOMS: atom_id res chain seq x y z
N MET A 1 -6.56 13.12 7.39
CA MET A 1 -7.65 12.14 7.64
C MET A 1 -8.97 12.80 8.00
N THR A 2 -8.98 13.90 8.78
CA THR A 2 -10.22 14.63 9.13
C THR A 2 -10.94 15.14 7.89
N GLN A 3 -10.24 15.80 6.97
CA GLN A 3 -10.81 16.38 5.75
C GLN A 3 -11.61 15.40 4.89
N ILE A 4 -11.13 14.18 4.68
CA ILE A 4 -11.86 13.21 3.86
C ILE A 4 -13.14 12.72 4.56
N LYS A 5 -13.12 12.56 5.88
CA LYS A 5 -14.32 12.21 6.64
C LYS A 5 -15.38 13.29 6.55
N ASP A 6 -14.97 14.55 6.58
CA ASP A 6 -15.89 15.69 6.44
C ASP A 6 -16.41 15.79 5.01
N ALA A 7 -15.56 15.58 3.99
CA ALA A 7 -15.98 15.53 2.58
C ALA A 7 -17.02 14.43 2.33
N ILE A 8 -16.84 13.24 2.90
CA ILE A 8 -17.78 12.13 2.78
C ILE A 8 -19.14 12.55 3.38
N LYS A 9 -19.17 13.09 4.59
CA LYS A 9 -20.41 13.55 5.24
C LYS A 9 -21.15 14.62 4.45
N ILE A 10 -20.41 15.60 3.91
CA ILE A 10 -20.98 16.67 3.09
C ILE A 10 -21.59 16.08 1.81
N PHE A 11 -20.90 15.15 1.16
CA PHE A 11 -21.39 14.48 -0.03
C PHE A 11 -22.68 13.69 0.25
N GLU A 12 -22.68 12.86 1.28
CA GLU A 12 -23.84 12.04 1.67
C GLU A 12 -25.08 12.89 2.01
N ALA A 13 -24.86 14.04 2.69
CA ALA A 13 -25.93 14.97 3.02
C ALA A 13 -26.50 15.68 1.77
N SER A 14 -25.64 15.99 0.79
CA SER A 14 -26.03 16.72 -0.41
C SER A 14 -26.58 15.80 -1.52
N HIS A 15 -26.19 14.52 -1.50
CA HIS A 15 -26.53 13.55 -2.55
C HIS A 15 -26.98 12.22 -1.91
N PRO A 16 -28.13 12.20 -1.23
CA PRO A 16 -28.61 11.02 -0.53
C PRO A 16 -28.84 9.86 -1.51
N GLY A 17 -28.34 8.68 -1.17
CA GLY A 17 -28.44 7.47 -1.99
C GLY A 17 -27.46 7.38 -3.16
N CYS A 18 -26.58 8.37 -3.35
CA CYS A 18 -25.55 8.34 -4.38
C CYS A 18 -24.23 7.75 -3.86
N GLN A 19 -23.48 7.07 -4.74
CA GLN A 19 -22.14 6.60 -4.46
C GLN A 19 -21.11 7.56 -5.08
N ALA A 20 -20.24 8.13 -4.25
CA ALA A 20 -19.12 8.97 -4.72
C ALA A 20 -17.98 8.14 -5.31
N VAL A 21 -17.25 8.74 -6.23
CA VAL A 21 -15.92 8.29 -6.66
C VAL A 21 -14.91 9.37 -6.27
N PHE A 22 -14.06 9.06 -5.30
CA PHE A 22 -12.97 9.94 -4.88
C PHE A 22 -11.72 9.61 -5.69
N ILE A 23 -11.17 10.61 -6.38
CA ILE A 23 -10.00 10.48 -7.25
C ILE A 23 -8.83 11.20 -6.59
N PHE A 24 -7.70 10.52 -6.46
CA PHE A 24 -6.47 11.05 -5.86
C PHE A 24 -5.26 10.81 -6.76
N ASP A 25 -4.28 11.67 -6.64
CA ASP A 25 -2.93 11.39 -7.13
C ASP A 25 -2.24 10.32 -6.25
N GLN A 26 -1.22 9.67 -6.78
CA GLN A 26 -0.41 8.71 -6.03
C GLN A 26 0.69 9.40 -5.20
N SER A 27 0.34 10.39 -4.39
CA SER A 27 1.27 10.97 -3.42
C SER A 27 1.54 9.99 -2.28
N SER A 28 2.69 10.14 -1.63
CA SER A 28 3.06 9.31 -0.46
C SER A 28 2.08 9.49 0.71
N ALA A 29 1.44 10.64 0.81
CA ALA A 29 0.42 10.92 1.82
C ALA A 29 -0.86 10.10 1.59
N HIS A 30 -1.32 10.01 0.34
CA HIS A 30 -2.52 9.26 -0.04
C HIS A 30 -2.29 7.74 -0.02
N ALA A 31 -1.07 7.29 -0.33
CA ALA A 31 -0.67 5.88 -0.33
C ALA A 31 -0.21 5.36 1.05
N SER A 32 -0.41 6.12 2.12
CA SER A 32 0.00 5.71 3.47
C SER A 32 -0.71 4.45 3.93
N LEU A 33 0.08 3.43 4.28
CA LEU A 33 -0.43 2.16 4.80
C LEU A 33 -0.73 2.23 6.31
N PRO A 34 -1.65 1.39 6.81
CA PRO A 34 -1.93 1.25 8.24
C PRO A 34 -0.68 0.94 9.08
N PRO A 35 -0.70 1.23 10.39
CA PRO A 35 0.43 0.94 11.27
C PRO A 35 0.78 -0.55 11.34
N ASP A 36 -0.18 -1.43 11.17
CA ASP A 36 -0.05 -2.89 11.20
C ASP A 36 0.12 -3.51 9.81
N ALA A 37 0.32 -2.71 8.77
CA ALA A 37 0.51 -3.18 7.40
C ALA A 37 1.67 -4.17 7.26
N LEU A 38 1.56 -5.05 6.27
CA LEU A 38 2.59 -6.03 5.94
C LEU A 38 3.79 -5.36 5.29
N ARG A 39 4.97 -5.42 5.93
CA ARG A 39 6.19 -4.75 5.50
C ARG A 39 7.39 -5.69 5.65
N ALA A 40 7.69 -6.46 4.62
CA ALA A 40 8.76 -7.44 4.63
C ALA A 40 10.13 -6.85 5.02
N PHE A 41 10.44 -5.65 4.56
CA PHE A 41 11.71 -4.99 4.87
C PHE A 41 11.82 -4.47 6.31
N GLU A 42 10.72 -4.39 7.06
CA GLU A 42 10.74 -4.05 8.49
C GLU A 42 10.85 -5.28 9.39
N MET A 43 10.72 -6.49 8.83
CA MET A 43 10.80 -7.74 9.59
C MET A 43 12.25 -8.14 9.89
N ASN A 44 12.44 -8.81 11.03
CA ASN A 44 13.69 -9.50 11.37
C ASN A 44 13.79 -10.83 10.60
N LYS A 45 14.97 -11.45 10.61
CA LYS A 45 15.17 -12.79 10.03
C LYS A 45 14.42 -13.86 10.82
N SER A 46 14.56 -13.81 12.14
CA SER A 46 13.95 -14.70 13.12
C SER A 46 12.81 -14.02 13.89
N ASP A 47 12.03 -14.78 14.58
CA ASP A 47 10.91 -14.30 15.39
C ASP A 47 11.36 -13.41 16.53
N GLY A 48 10.46 -12.54 17.00
CA GLY A 48 10.69 -11.66 18.14
C GLY A 48 11.60 -10.45 17.88
N GLY A 49 12.10 -9.85 18.97
CA GLY A 49 12.95 -8.65 18.93
C GLY A 49 12.17 -7.35 18.68
N LYS A 50 12.90 -6.28 18.35
CA LYS A 50 12.32 -4.95 18.12
C LYS A 50 11.72 -4.79 16.72
N GLN A 51 10.84 -5.70 16.33
CA GLN A 51 10.10 -5.55 15.09
C GLN A 51 8.62 -5.27 15.38
N ARG A 52 7.98 -4.57 14.43
CA ARG A 52 6.55 -4.26 14.52
C ARG A 52 5.72 -5.54 14.37
N LYS A 53 4.67 -5.69 15.17
CA LYS A 53 3.63 -6.67 14.91
C LYS A 53 2.83 -6.22 13.69
N GLN A 54 2.66 -7.12 12.75
CA GLN A 54 1.91 -6.88 11.53
C GLN A 54 0.59 -7.66 11.58
N ARG A 55 -0.39 -7.22 10.80
CA ARG A 55 -1.70 -7.87 10.73
C ARG A 55 -1.57 -9.28 10.16
N ASP A 56 -2.45 -10.16 10.60
CA ASP A 56 -2.59 -11.49 10.01
C ASP A 56 -3.01 -11.37 8.53
N THR A 57 -2.67 -12.38 7.74
CA THR A 57 -2.95 -12.38 6.31
C THR A 57 -3.45 -13.75 5.85
N VAL A 58 -3.80 -13.83 4.57
CA VAL A 58 -4.12 -15.09 3.88
C VAL A 58 -3.07 -15.30 2.81
N ILE A 59 -2.50 -16.51 2.76
CA ILE A 59 -1.51 -16.87 1.73
C ILE A 59 -2.19 -16.77 0.37
N PRO A 60 -1.66 -15.97 -0.58
CA PRO A 60 -2.34 -15.70 -1.84
C PRO A 60 -2.50 -16.93 -2.72
N MET A 61 -3.51 -16.90 -3.58
CA MET A 61 -3.76 -17.97 -4.57
C MET A 61 -2.65 -18.08 -5.62
N SER A 62 -1.84 -17.04 -5.77
CA SER A 62 -0.62 -17.00 -6.59
C SER A 62 0.59 -17.68 -5.97
N ASN A 63 0.49 -18.18 -4.71
CA ASN A 63 1.59 -18.90 -4.07
C ASN A 63 2.06 -20.05 -4.95
N PRO A 64 3.40 -20.24 -5.14
CA PRO A 64 3.94 -21.32 -5.95
C PRO A 64 3.49 -22.72 -5.52
N ASP A 65 3.41 -22.97 -4.21
CA ASP A 65 2.95 -24.25 -3.68
C ASP A 65 1.42 -24.24 -3.46
N PRO A 66 0.67 -25.03 -4.24
CA PRO A 66 -0.80 -25.09 -4.13
C PRO A 66 -1.32 -25.50 -2.76
N ARG A 67 -0.53 -26.27 -2.00
CA ARG A 67 -0.93 -26.80 -0.68
C ARG A 67 -1.18 -25.71 0.37
N PHE A 68 -0.55 -24.55 0.20
CA PHE A 68 -0.65 -23.44 1.16
C PHE A 68 -1.60 -22.32 0.72
N ARG A 69 -2.10 -22.36 -0.51
CA ARG A 69 -2.97 -21.32 -1.08
C ARG A 69 -4.25 -21.15 -0.27
N GLY A 70 -4.63 -19.91 0.00
CA GLY A 70 -5.85 -19.58 0.72
C GLY A 70 -5.81 -19.88 2.22
N HIS A 71 -4.71 -20.40 2.76
CA HIS A 71 -4.60 -20.66 4.18
C HIS A 71 -4.38 -19.35 4.97
N PRO A 72 -5.07 -19.18 6.10
CA PRO A 72 -4.82 -18.05 7.00
C PRO A 72 -3.42 -18.16 7.58
N GLN A 73 -2.67 -17.06 7.58
CA GLN A 73 -1.34 -16.99 8.16
C GLN A 73 -1.29 -15.96 9.29
N LYS A 74 -1.00 -16.45 10.48
CA LYS A 74 -0.73 -15.60 11.64
C LYS A 74 0.64 -14.95 11.49
N MET A 75 0.72 -13.64 11.72
CA MET A 75 1.98 -12.89 11.72
C MET A 75 2.61 -12.79 13.11
N THR A 76 2.01 -13.46 14.08
CA THR A 76 2.55 -13.64 15.44
C THR A 76 2.73 -15.12 15.77
N THR A 77 3.68 -15.42 16.62
CA THR A 77 3.89 -16.76 17.19
C THR A 77 2.82 -17.07 18.24
N VAL A 78 2.79 -18.33 18.73
CA VAL A 78 1.91 -18.74 19.82
C VAL A 78 2.22 -17.94 21.11
N SER A 79 3.47 -17.54 21.33
CA SER A 79 3.88 -16.67 22.44
C SER A 79 3.51 -15.20 22.25
N GLY A 80 2.91 -14.83 21.12
CA GLY A 80 2.49 -13.46 20.81
C GLY A 80 3.62 -12.54 20.30
N GLU A 81 4.78 -13.09 19.99
CA GLU A 81 5.88 -12.35 19.36
C GLU A 81 5.64 -12.21 17.85
N ALA A 82 6.17 -11.13 17.25
CA ALA A 82 6.11 -10.97 15.80
C ALA A 82 6.96 -12.03 15.09
N LYS A 83 6.41 -12.68 14.07
CA LYS A 83 7.13 -13.66 13.24
C LYS A 83 8.19 -12.99 12.38
N GLY A 84 9.29 -13.70 12.15
CA GLY A 84 10.34 -13.28 11.26
C GLY A 84 10.14 -13.75 9.82
N LEU A 85 10.95 -13.21 8.92
CA LEU A 85 10.94 -13.54 7.48
C LEU A 85 11.06 -15.03 7.22
N LYS A 86 11.89 -15.74 8.02
CA LYS A 86 12.13 -17.17 7.86
C LYS A 86 10.86 -17.97 8.13
N ALA A 87 10.24 -17.79 9.27
CA ALA A 87 9.03 -18.51 9.66
C ALA A 87 7.88 -18.28 8.67
N VAL A 88 7.66 -17.02 8.28
CA VAL A 88 6.58 -16.67 7.34
C VAL A 88 6.78 -17.33 5.97
N LEU A 89 8.00 -17.34 5.43
CA LEU A 89 8.28 -17.94 4.14
C LEU A 89 8.27 -19.48 4.17
N GLU A 90 8.75 -20.09 5.25
CA GLU A 90 8.69 -21.55 5.43
C GLU A 90 7.24 -22.05 5.52
N GLU A 91 6.38 -21.32 6.21
CA GLU A 91 4.93 -21.60 6.28
C GLU A 91 4.23 -21.47 4.91
N ARG A 92 4.80 -20.71 3.97
CA ARG A 92 4.33 -20.61 2.58
C ARG A 92 4.94 -21.65 1.65
N GLY A 93 5.79 -22.55 2.17
CA GLY A 93 6.43 -23.60 1.40
C GLY A 93 7.64 -23.15 0.56
N PHE A 94 8.20 -21.96 0.81
CA PHE A 94 9.36 -21.49 0.08
C PHE A 94 10.66 -22.17 0.53
N ASN A 95 11.47 -22.60 -0.43
CA ASN A 95 12.85 -23.03 -0.15
C ASN A 95 13.73 -21.79 0.02
N ILE A 96 14.13 -21.53 1.27
CA ILE A 96 14.88 -20.33 1.65
C ILE A 96 16.36 -20.62 1.95
N LYS A 97 16.87 -21.84 1.66
CA LYS A 97 18.26 -22.23 1.89
C LYS A 97 19.22 -21.26 1.21
N GLY A 98 20.22 -20.80 1.95
CA GLY A 98 21.28 -19.92 1.46
C GLY A 98 20.88 -18.43 1.31
N LEU A 99 19.59 -18.07 1.49
CA LEU A 99 19.17 -16.68 1.38
C LEU A 99 19.52 -15.87 2.63
N LYS A 100 20.05 -14.65 2.40
CA LYS A 100 20.23 -13.64 3.44
C LYS A 100 18.89 -13.02 3.83
N ALA A 101 18.78 -12.46 5.02
CA ALA A 101 17.56 -11.76 5.44
C ALA A 101 17.24 -10.58 4.52
N LYS A 102 18.21 -9.73 4.28
CA LYS A 102 18.15 -8.54 3.42
C LYS A 102 19.47 -8.37 2.68
N CYS A 103 19.45 -7.72 1.53
CA CYS A 103 20.67 -7.28 0.86
C CYS A 103 21.36 -6.17 1.66
N SER A 104 22.69 -6.09 1.58
CA SER A 104 23.47 -5.13 2.38
C SER A 104 23.29 -3.67 1.96
N LEU A 105 23.02 -3.41 0.69
CA LEU A 105 22.78 -2.07 0.16
C LEU A 105 21.35 -1.99 -0.42
N VAL A 106 21.20 -2.21 -1.72
CA VAL A 106 19.93 -2.19 -2.43
C VAL A 106 19.72 -3.53 -3.10
N CYS A 107 18.50 -4.03 -3.10
CA CYS A 107 18.16 -5.22 -3.88
C CYS A 107 18.32 -4.92 -5.38
N PRO A 108 18.98 -5.80 -6.16
CA PRO A 108 19.04 -5.65 -7.61
C PRO A 108 17.62 -5.50 -8.20
N PHE A 109 17.44 -4.54 -9.11
CA PHE A 109 16.13 -4.22 -9.66
C PHE A 109 15.44 -5.42 -10.32
N GLU A 110 16.22 -6.21 -11.05
CA GLU A 110 15.72 -7.38 -11.79
C GLU A 110 15.53 -8.62 -10.93
N SER A 111 16.06 -8.66 -9.71
CA SER A 111 16.00 -9.84 -8.86
C SER A 111 14.79 -9.83 -7.94
N GLN A 112 13.95 -10.83 -8.09
CA GLN A 112 12.80 -11.07 -7.20
C GLN A 112 13.12 -12.00 -6.02
N LYS A 113 14.30 -12.64 -6.01
CA LYS A 113 14.67 -13.69 -5.04
C LYS A 113 16.06 -13.48 -4.43
N CYS A 114 16.58 -12.27 -4.42
CA CYS A 114 17.94 -12.00 -3.92
C CYS A 114 18.08 -12.13 -2.38
N CYS A 115 16.99 -12.00 -1.64
CA CYS A 115 16.95 -12.14 -0.18
C CYS A 115 15.51 -12.44 0.30
N LEU A 116 15.37 -12.84 1.58
CA LEU A 116 14.08 -13.19 2.16
C LEU A 116 13.09 -12.03 2.12
N ALA A 117 13.53 -10.82 2.48
CA ALA A 117 12.67 -9.63 2.46
C ALA A 117 12.16 -9.31 1.05
N ARG A 118 13.01 -9.41 0.01
CA ARG A 118 12.59 -9.20 -1.38
C ARG A 118 11.59 -10.27 -1.81
N LEU A 119 11.87 -11.53 -1.52
CA LEU A 119 10.99 -12.65 -1.87
C LEU A 119 9.59 -12.47 -1.24
N LEU A 120 9.53 -12.09 0.03
CA LEU A 120 8.26 -11.88 0.72
C LEU A 120 7.54 -10.61 0.23
N SER A 121 8.28 -9.51 -0.01
CA SER A 121 7.69 -8.25 -0.48
C SER A 121 7.05 -8.31 -1.85
N GLN A 122 7.34 -9.35 -2.64
CA GLN A 122 6.72 -9.57 -3.96
C GLN A 122 5.47 -10.45 -3.89
N GLN A 123 5.11 -10.93 -2.70
CA GLN A 123 3.88 -11.70 -2.54
C GLN A 123 2.68 -10.78 -2.67
N GLU A 124 1.61 -11.26 -3.27
CA GLU A 124 0.43 -10.48 -3.64
C GLU A 124 -0.22 -9.76 -2.45
N ASP A 125 -0.28 -10.42 -1.30
CA ASP A 125 -0.80 -9.84 -0.06
C ASP A 125 0.08 -8.72 0.53
N PHE A 126 1.39 -8.73 0.23
CA PHE A 126 2.32 -7.65 0.59
C PHE A 126 2.30 -6.50 -0.42
N VAL A 127 1.99 -6.78 -1.68
CA VAL A 127 1.94 -5.77 -2.76
C VAL A 127 0.59 -5.05 -2.78
N ASN A 128 -0.52 -5.79 -2.71
CA ASN A 128 -1.88 -5.30 -2.92
C ASN A 128 -2.54 -4.85 -1.60
N GLN A 129 -1.84 -4.04 -0.82
CA GLN A 129 -2.41 -3.50 0.41
C GLN A 129 -3.11 -2.17 0.16
N GLU A 130 -4.31 -2.05 0.71
CA GLU A 130 -5.06 -0.80 0.66
C GLU A 130 -4.45 0.25 1.58
N SER A 131 -4.42 1.49 1.12
CA SER A 131 -4.04 2.64 1.95
C SER A 131 -5.11 2.91 3.01
N ILE A 132 -4.73 3.64 4.07
CA ILE A 132 -5.70 4.08 5.10
C ILE A 132 -6.83 4.89 4.47
N LEU A 133 -6.50 5.72 3.48
CA LEU A 133 -7.45 6.55 2.74
C LEU A 133 -8.45 5.71 1.96
N GLU A 134 -7.95 4.72 1.23
CA GLU A 134 -8.77 3.80 0.44
C GLU A 134 -9.73 2.99 1.31
N THR A 135 -9.23 2.42 2.40
CA THR A 135 -10.04 1.67 3.37
C THR A 135 -11.17 2.53 3.93
N LEU A 136 -10.86 3.76 4.36
CA LEU A 136 -11.84 4.68 4.93
C LEU A 136 -12.98 5.02 3.93
N ILE A 137 -12.64 5.27 2.67
CA ILE A 137 -13.61 5.60 1.63
C ILE A 137 -14.49 4.39 1.29
N LYS A 138 -13.89 3.20 1.21
CA LYS A 138 -14.61 1.95 0.94
C LYS A 138 -15.54 1.56 2.09
N GLU A 139 -15.11 1.72 3.33
CA GLU A 139 -15.94 1.48 4.52
C GLU A 139 -17.17 2.38 4.58
N ALA A 140 -17.06 3.60 4.05
CA ALA A 140 -18.19 4.51 3.88
C ALA A 140 -19.11 4.16 2.68
N GLY A 141 -18.85 3.08 1.95
CA GLY A 141 -19.66 2.65 0.80
C GLY A 141 -19.35 3.39 -0.51
N HIS A 142 -18.25 4.15 -0.55
CA HIS A 142 -17.82 4.92 -1.72
C HIS A 142 -16.66 4.26 -2.46
N LYS A 143 -16.28 4.81 -3.62
CA LYS A 143 -15.16 4.32 -4.44
C LYS A 143 -13.96 5.25 -4.32
N CYS A 144 -12.77 4.65 -4.25
CA CYS A 144 -11.49 5.34 -4.29
C CYS A 144 -10.72 4.95 -5.54
N LEU A 145 -10.19 5.92 -6.25
CA LEU A 145 -9.37 5.72 -7.44
C LEU A 145 -8.07 6.50 -7.30
N PHE A 146 -6.94 5.84 -7.50
CA PHE A 146 -5.64 6.50 -7.60
C PHE A 146 -5.23 6.65 -9.06
N LEU A 147 -4.89 7.87 -9.44
CA LEU A 147 -4.33 8.15 -10.76
C LEU A 147 -2.93 7.55 -10.90
N PRO A 148 -2.52 7.14 -12.09
CA PRO A 148 -1.16 6.66 -12.33
C PRO A 148 -0.11 7.70 -11.90
N LYS A 149 1.05 7.25 -11.42
CA LYS A 149 2.17 8.15 -11.10
C LYS A 149 2.64 8.87 -12.36
N PHE A 150 3.07 10.11 -12.18
CA PHE A 150 3.61 10.98 -13.26
C PHE A 150 2.62 11.35 -14.37
N HIS A 151 1.31 11.21 -14.11
CA HIS A 151 0.24 11.58 -15.01
C HIS A 151 -0.59 12.72 -14.41
N CYS A 152 0.05 13.86 -14.16
CA CYS A 152 -0.62 15.05 -13.63
C CYS A 152 -1.71 15.60 -14.56
N GLU A 153 -1.58 15.36 -15.88
CA GLU A 153 -2.59 15.70 -16.88
C GLU A 153 -3.94 15.00 -16.68
N LEU A 154 -3.97 13.92 -15.91
CA LEU A 154 -5.21 13.24 -15.54
C LEU A 154 -5.86 13.82 -14.28
N ASN A 155 -5.21 14.74 -13.59
CA ASN A 155 -5.75 15.37 -12.39
C ASN A 155 -6.57 16.62 -12.77
N PRO A 156 -7.92 16.59 -12.67
CA PRO A 156 -8.76 17.71 -13.11
C PRO A 156 -8.44 19.04 -12.40
N ILE A 157 -7.98 18.99 -11.16
CA ILE A 157 -7.61 20.18 -10.38
C ILE A 157 -6.38 20.88 -10.96
N GLU A 158 -5.38 20.15 -11.43
CA GLU A 158 -4.20 20.74 -12.07
C GLU A 158 -4.52 21.33 -13.43
N MET A 159 -5.43 20.71 -14.18
CA MET A 159 -5.91 21.24 -15.45
C MET A 159 -6.63 22.57 -15.28
N VAL A 160 -7.47 22.73 -14.24
CA VAL A 160 -8.16 23.99 -13.92
C VAL A 160 -7.15 25.06 -13.52
N SER A 161 -6.13 24.73 -12.74
CA SER A 161 -5.07 25.66 -12.35
C SER A 161 -4.26 26.15 -13.54
N LEU A 162 -3.91 25.26 -14.47
CA LEU A 162 -3.23 25.62 -15.74
C LEU A 162 -4.09 26.55 -16.60
N HIS A 163 -5.38 26.31 -16.70
CA HIS A 163 -6.30 27.14 -17.47
C HIS A 163 -6.40 28.57 -16.90
N ASN A 164 -6.44 28.71 -15.60
CA ASN A 164 -6.45 30.02 -14.93
C ASN A 164 -5.12 30.78 -15.11
N TYR A 165 -3.98 30.09 -15.20
CA TYR A 165 -2.68 30.72 -15.49
C TYR A 165 -2.59 31.23 -16.92
N ILE A 166 -3.23 30.61 -17.88
CA ILE A 166 -3.26 31.01 -19.29
C ILE A 166 -4.22 32.20 -19.52
N LEU A 167 -5.24 32.35 -18.68
CA LEU A 167 -6.26 33.39 -18.80
C LEU A 167 -5.94 34.70 -18.05
N THR A 168 -4.87 34.76 -17.25
CA THR A 168 -4.41 36.02 -16.66
C THR A 168 -3.60 36.81 -17.70
N PRO A 169 -4.09 37.94 -18.20
CA PRO A 169 -3.30 38.78 -19.11
C PRO A 169 -2.07 39.30 -18.37
N SER A 170 -0.88 39.02 -18.90
CA SER A 170 0.34 39.68 -18.48
C SER A 170 0.13 41.20 -18.59
N HIS A 171 0.15 41.90 -17.47
CA HIS A 171 0.21 43.36 -17.45
C HIS A 171 1.46 43.79 -18.23
N VAL A 172 1.24 44.21 -19.46
CA VAL A 172 2.24 44.96 -20.22
C VAL A 172 2.36 46.33 -19.56
N SER A 173 3.45 46.51 -18.82
CA SER A 173 3.85 47.86 -18.36
C SER A 173 4.23 48.68 -19.57
N THR A 174 3.38 49.61 -19.95
CA THR A 174 3.77 50.71 -20.82
C THR A 174 4.42 51.81 -19.99
N THR A 175 5.71 51.97 -20.17
CA THR A 175 6.46 53.20 -19.88
C THR A 175 6.22 54.26 -20.93
#